data_24b30556d12a2d0d60c0a42ca358c4ea
#
_entry.id   24b30556d12a2d0d60c0a42ca358c4ea
#
_cell.length_a   1.000
_cell.length_b   1.000
_cell.length_c   1.000
_cell.angle_alpha   90.00
_cell.angle_beta   90.00
_cell.angle_gamma   90.00
#
_symmetry.space_group_name_H-M   'P 1'
#
loop_
_entity.id
_entity.type
_entity.pdbx_description
1 polymer ?
#
loop_
_entity_poly.entity_id
_entity_poly.type
_entity_poly.pdbx_seq_one_letter_code
_entity_poly.pdbx_strand_id
1 'polypeptide(L)'
;MNVEKAGFDDIDALVKLRLDYLCEDHGSLSEEDLMVIKRDLPPYFQAHLNKDLFVYVIREGEIIVSCAFLLIIEKPMSPSFINGKTGTVLNVYTCPSARRKGCAGAVMRTMISDAKEMKLSVIELKSTEDGYRLYRSVGFTDARSKYRMMKWKNL
;
A
#
# COMPACT_ATOMS: atom_id res chain seq x y z
N MET A 1 11.60 3.96 -15.73
CA MET A 1 10.84 2.91 -15.01
C MET A 1 9.37 3.03 -15.35
N ASN A 2 8.79 1.96 -15.77
CA ASN A 2 7.38 1.94 -16.10
C ASN A 2 6.57 1.43 -14.90
N VAL A 3 5.65 2.25 -14.40
CA VAL A 3 4.74 1.90 -13.33
C VAL A 3 3.37 1.65 -13.93
N GLU A 4 2.76 0.53 -13.59
CA GLU A 4 1.43 0.17 -14.06
C GLU A 4 0.57 -0.32 -12.90
N LYS A 5 -0.74 -0.39 -13.13
CA LYS A 5 -1.66 -0.95 -12.14
C LYS A 5 -1.76 -2.46 -12.34
N ALA A 6 -1.67 -3.20 -11.26
CA ALA A 6 -1.88 -4.65 -11.29
C ALA A 6 -3.33 -4.98 -11.63
N GLY A 7 -3.51 -6.12 -12.26
CA GLY A 7 -4.81 -6.67 -12.62
C GLY A 7 -5.06 -8.03 -11.97
N PHE A 8 -6.21 -8.62 -12.29
CA PHE A 8 -6.62 -9.90 -11.67
C PHE A 8 -5.67 -11.06 -11.99
N ASP A 9 -4.96 -10.99 -13.12
CA ASP A 9 -3.95 -12.00 -13.47
C ASP A 9 -2.72 -11.95 -12.55
N ASP A 10 -2.57 -10.88 -11.79
CA ASP A 10 -1.44 -10.66 -10.89
C ASP A 10 -1.70 -11.15 -9.47
N ILE A 11 -2.89 -11.65 -9.17
CA ILE A 11 -3.30 -11.94 -7.78
C ILE A 11 -2.32 -12.87 -7.08
N ASP A 12 -1.87 -13.95 -7.71
CA ASP A 12 -0.92 -14.87 -7.09
C ASP A 12 0.40 -14.16 -6.73
N ALA A 13 0.89 -13.31 -7.62
CA ALA A 13 2.09 -12.51 -7.37
C ALA A 13 1.87 -11.51 -6.22
N LEU A 14 0.70 -10.88 -6.17
CA LEU A 14 0.36 -9.93 -5.10
C LEU A 14 0.24 -10.63 -3.74
N VAL A 15 -0.28 -11.84 -3.70
CA VAL A 15 -0.31 -12.65 -2.45
C VAL A 15 1.12 -12.87 -1.96
N LYS A 16 2.01 -13.28 -2.84
CA LYS A 16 3.42 -13.49 -2.49
C LYS A 16 4.08 -12.22 -1.97
N LEU A 17 3.89 -11.09 -2.66
CA LEU A 17 4.46 -9.81 -2.26
C LEU A 17 3.92 -9.35 -0.89
N ARG A 18 2.63 -9.55 -0.64
CA ARG A 18 2.02 -9.25 0.66
C ARG A 18 2.65 -10.08 1.77
N LEU A 19 2.82 -11.39 1.53
CA LEU A 19 3.43 -12.28 2.51
C LEU A 19 4.90 -11.93 2.75
N ASP A 20 5.65 -11.62 1.71
CA ASP A 20 7.06 -11.20 1.83
C ASP A 20 7.16 -9.92 2.67
N TYR A 21 6.28 -8.94 2.41
CA TYR A 21 6.21 -7.72 3.20
C TYR A 21 5.89 -8.00 4.67
N LEU A 22 4.86 -8.80 4.93
CA LEU A 22 4.43 -9.12 6.30
C LEU A 22 5.51 -9.86 7.08
N CYS A 23 6.20 -10.80 6.45
CA CYS A 23 7.30 -11.52 7.07
C CYS A 23 8.45 -10.58 7.43
N GLU A 24 8.78 -9.64 6.55
CA GLU A 24 9.84 -8.67 6.80
C GLU A 24 9.45 -7.69 7.93
N ASP A 25 8.20 -7.23 7.94
CA ASP A 25 7.69 -6.27 8.91
C ASP A 25 7.52 -6.88 10.31
N HIS A 26 7.04 -8.10 10.40
CA HIS A 26 6.76 -8.79 11.66
C HIS A 26 7.87 -9.77 12.11
N GLY A 27 8.91 -9.94 11.31
CA GLY A 27 9.98 -10.90 11.55
C GLY A 27 9.64 -12.31 11.09
N SER A 28 8.47 -12.84 11.47
CA SER A 28 7.96 -14.12 11.01
C SER A 28 6.46 -14.17 11.26
N LEU A 29 5.78 -15.05 10.52
CA LEU A 29 4.35 -15.29 10.70
C LEU A 29 4.17 -16.69 11.30
N SER A 30 3.19 -16.84 12.21
CA SER A 30 2.79 -18.16 12.69
C SER A 30 2.22 -18.98 11.54
N GLU A 31 2.25 -20.31 11.68
CA GLU A 31 1.65 -21.19 10.67
C GLU A 31 0.15 -20.95 10.54
N GLU A 32 -0.53 -20.66 11.65
CA GLU A 32 -1.97 -20.34 11.63
C GLU A 32 -2.26 -19.07 10.85
N ASP A 33 -1.54 -17.98 11.15
CA ASP A 33 -1.70 -16.70 10.45
C ASP A 33 -1.38 -16.86 8.97
N LEU A 34 -0.29 -17.55 8.65
CA LEU A 34 0.10 -17.80 7.26
C LEU A 34 -0.99 -18.53 6.48
N MET A 35 -1.59 -19.56 7.10
CA MET A 35 -2.67 -20.33 6.49
C MET A 35 -3.89 -19.46 6.19
N VAL A 36 -4.32 -18.66 7.18
CA VAL A 36 -5.48 -17.76 7.04
C VAL A 36 -5.23 -16.73 5.96
N ILE A 37 -4.06 -16.09 5.98
CA ILE A 37 -3.71 -15.04 5.02
C ILE A 37 -3.66 -15.60 3.59
N LYS A 38 -3.01 -16.75 3.40
CA LYS A 38 -2.96 -17.40 2.08
C LYS A 38 -4.33 -17.79 1.55
N ARG A 39 -5.23 -18.21 2.43
CA ARG A 39 -6.59 -18.57 2.07
C ARG A 39 -7.43 -17.36 1.69
N ASP A 40 -7.33 -16.27 2.46
CA ASP A 40 -8.26 -15.16 2.38
C ASP A 40 -7.80 -14.00 1.49
N LEU A 41 -6.50 -13.89 1.18
CA LEU A 41 -6.01 -12.84 0.29
C LEU A 41 -6.54 -12.93 -1.15
N PRO A 42 -6.54 -14.11 -1.81
CA PRO A 42 -7.05 -14.15 -3.17
C PRO A 42 -8.49 -13.66 -3.31
N PRO A 43 -9.47 -14.12 -2.51
CA PRO A 43 -10.82 -13.56 -2.61
C PRO A 43 -10.90 -12.08 -2.24
N TYR A 44 -10.05 -11.59 -1.32
CA TYR A 44 -9.97 -10.17 -1.02
C TYR A 44 -9.55 -9.38 -2.26
N PHE A 45 -8.48 -9.79 -2.96
CA PHE A 45 -8.05 -9.12 -4.18
C PHE A 45 -9.11 -9.21 -5.27
N GLN A 46 -9.80 -10.34 -5.41
CA GLN A 46 -10.89 -10.46 -6.38
C GLN A 46 -12.01 -9.44 -6.12
N ALA A 47 -12.32 -9.19 -4.86
CA ALA A 47 -13.41 -8.28 -4.49
C ALA A 47 -13.03 -6.80 -4.59
N HIS A 48 -11.76 -6.46 -4.38
CA HIS A 48 -11.34 -5.07 -4.16
C HIS A 48 -10.41 -4.49 -5.24
N LEU A 49 -9.66 -5.34 -5.96
CA LEU A 49 -8.65 -4.86 -6.90
C LEU A 49 -9.29 -4.04 -8.02
N ASN A 50 -8.75 -2.85 -8.23
CA ASN A 50 -9.23 -1.86 -9.19
C ASN A 50 -10.67 -1.36 -8.94
N LYS A 51 -11.18 -1.60 -7.75
CA LYS A 51 -12.46 -1.07 -7.26
C LYS A 51 -12.20 -0.02 -6.17
N ASP A 52 -11.68 -0.44 -5.04
CA ASP A 52 -11.27 0.44 -3.94
C ASP A 52 -9.84 0.15 -3.45
N LEU A 53 -9.19 -0.87 -4.01
CA LEU A 53 -7.78 -1.14 -3.82
C LEU A 53 -7.06 -1.03 -5.16
N PHE A 54 -6.10 -0.12 -5.24
CA PHE A 54 -5.26 0.05 -6.42
C PHE A 54 -3.83 -0.33 -6.07
N VAL A 55 -3.23 -1.19 -6.90
CA VAL A 55 -1.86 -1.66 -6.66
C VAL A 55 -0.98 -1.18 -7.81
N TYR A 56 0.02 -0.40 -7.47
CA TYR A 56 0.99 0.15 -8.41
C TYR A 56 2.22 -0.73 -8.39
N VAL A 57 2.68 -1.16 -9.56
CA VAL A 57 3.76 -2.15 -9.68
C VAL A 57 4.81 -1.74 -10.70
N ILE A 58 6.03 -2.20 -10.47
CA ILE A 58 7.10 -2.21 -11.46
C ILE A 58 7.46 -3.66 -11.72
N ARG A 59 7.61 -4.00 -13.00
CA ARG A 59 8.00 -5.35 -13.43
C ARG A 59 9.42 -5.36 -14.01
N GLU A 60 10.12 -6.44 -13.78
CA GLU A 60 11.30 -6.84 -14.56
C GLU A 60 10.92 -8.10 -15.33
N GLY A 61 10.73 -7.98 -16.64
CA GLY A 61 10.10 -9.03 -17.42
C GLY A 61 8.65 -9.23 -16.97
N GLU A 62 8.30 -10.45 -16.58
CA GLU A 62 6.96 -10.77 -16.07
C GLU A 62 6.87 -10.74 -14.55
N ILE A 63 7.99 -10.49 -13.86
CA ILE A 63 8.05 -10.54 -12.41
C ILE A 63 7.84 -9.15 -11.83
N ILE A 64 6.90 -9.03 -10.89
CA ILE A 64 6.70 -7.80 -10.13
C ILE A 64 7.82 -7.69 -9.09
N VAL A 65 8.61 -6.63 -9.16
CA VAL A 65 9.74 -6.41 -8.26
C VAL A 65 9.48 -5.30 -7.24
N SER A 66 8.47 -4.46 -7.46
CA SER A 66 8.13 -3.39 -6.52
C SER A 66 6.63 -3.12 -6.59
N CYS A 67 6.03 -2.81 -5.45
CA CYS A 67 4.61 -2.49 -5.37
C CYS A 67 4.30 -1.51 -4.26
N ALA A 68 3.15 -0.88 -4.36
CA ALA A 68 2.53 -0.09 -3.31
C ALA A 68 1.01 -0.19 -3.47
N PHE A 69 0.30 -0.37 -2.36
CA PHE A 69 -1.16 -0.48 -2.33
C PHE A 69 -1.77 0.84 -1.90
N LEU A 70 -2.81 1.27 -2.60
CA LEU A 70 -3.63 2.41 -2.21
C LEU A 70 -5.06 1.92 -1.98
N LEU A 71 -5.50 1.95 -0.72
CA LEU A 71 -6.85 1.61 -0.33
C LEU A 71 -7.68 2.88 -0.19
N ILE A 72 -8.76 2.98 -0.95
CA ILE A 72 -9.65 4.13 -0.92
C ILE A 72 -10.68 3.94 0.19
N ILE A 73 -10.82 4.94 1.05
CA ILE A 73 -11.78 4.94 2.14
C ILE A 73 -12.59 6.21 2.08
N GLU A 74 -13.90 6.07 1.91
CA GLU A 74 -14.82 7.20 1.99
C GLU A 74 -15.26 7.39 3.44
N LYS A 75 -15.22 8.63 3.89
CA LYS A 75 -15.57 9.03 5.26
C LYS A 75 -16.57 10.18 5.23
N PRO A 76 -17.34 10.37 6.28
CA PRO A 76 -18.15 11.59 6.40
C PRO A 76 -17.24 12.83 6.30
N MET A 77 -17.66 13.79 5.52
CA MET A 77 -16.87 15.00 5.22
C MET A 77 -16.46 15.74 6.48
N SER A 78 -15.24 16.29 6.48
CA SER A 78 -14.74 17.14 7.57
C SER A 78 -13.71 18.12 7.01
N PRO A 79 -13.32 19.15 7.77
CA PRO A 79 -12.24 20.04 7.31
C PRO A 79 -10.93 19.33 6.99
N SER A 80 -10.65 18.20 7.63
CA SER A 80 -9.42 17.43 7.39
C SER A 80 -9.47 16.61 6.10
N PHE A 81 -10.66 16.29 5.60
CA PHE A 81 -10.89 15.58 4.33
C PHE A 81 -12.22 16.03 3.74
N ILE A 82 -12.18 17.19 3.11
CA ILE A 82 -13.35 18.01 2.78
C ILE A 82 -14.40 17.32 1.92
N ASN A 83 -13.99 16.44 1.02
CA ASN A 83 -14.92 15.68 0.17
C ASN A 83 -15.17 14.24 0.67
N GLY A 84 -14.60 13.88 1.81
CA GLY A 84 -14.73 12.54 2.38
C GLY A 84 -13.90 11.46 1.70
N LYS A 85 -13.22 11.78 0.60
CA LYS A 85 -12.43 10.81 -0.15
C LYS A 85 -11.01 10.78 0.39
N THR A 86 -10.61 9.63 0.94
CA THR A 86 -9.28 9.45 1.50
C THR A 86 -8.63 8.19 0.95
N GLY A 87 -7.33 8.10 1.10
CA GLY A 87 -6.56 6.91 0.76
C GLY A 87 -5.62 6.53 1.87
N THR A 88 -5.38 5.23 2.01
CA THR A 88 -4.38 4.68 2.92
C THR A 88 -3.37 3.89 2.10
N VAL A 89 -2.09 4.23 2.25
CA VAL A 89 -1.00 3.50 1.60
C VAL A 89 -0.61 2.32 2.45
N LEU A 90 -0.53 1.17 1.83
CA LEU A 90 -0.15 -0.09 2.48
C LEU A 90 0.89 -0.80 1.61
N ASN A 91 1.64 -1.70 2.24
CA ASN A 91 2.48 -2.67 1.52
C ASN A 91 3.43 -2.07 0.47
N VAL A 92 4.09 -0.98 0.84
CA VAL A 92 5.18 -0.46 0.00
C VAL A 92 6.35 -1.40 0.13
N TYR A 93 6.64 -2.14 -0.95
CA TYR A 93 7.63 -3.21 -0.89
C TYR A 93 8.38 -3.31 -2.21
N THR A 94 9.70 -3.45 -2.11
CA THR A 94 10.57 -3.73 -3.24
C THR A 94 11.37 -4.98 -2.93
N CYS A 95 11.38 -5.94 -3.84
CA CYS A 95 12.17 -7.16 -3.68
C CYS A 95 13.64 -6.80 -3.41
N PRO A 96 14.34 -7.53 -2.52
CA PRO A 96 15.71 -7.19 -2.16
C PRO A 96 16.65 -6.96 -3.34
N SER A 97 16.54 -7.76 -4.40
CA SER A 97 17.37 -7.65 -5.60
C SER A 97 17.13 -6.37 -6.41
N ALA A 98 15.98 -5.71 -6.21
CA ALA A 98 15.61 -4.50 -6.95
C ALA A 98 15.68 -3.22 -6.10
N ARG A 99 16.17 -3.32 -4.87
CA ARG A 99 16.27 -2.18 -3.96
C ARG A 99 17.38 -1.21 -4.40
N ARG A 100 17.25 0.04 -3.94
CA ARG A 100 18.20 1.15 -4.21
C ARG A 100 18.30 1.53 -5.67
N LYS A 101 17.27 1.24 -6.46
CA LYS A 101 17.17 1.61 -7.87
C LYS A 101 16.08 2.65 -8.13
N GLY A 102 15.45 3.17 -7.07
CA GLY A 102 14.40 4.18 -7.20
C GLY A 102 13.01 3.64 -7.47
N CYS A 103 12.79 2.32 -7.36
CA CYS A 103 11.49 1.70 -7.64
C CYS A 103 10.38 2.23 -6.72
N ALA A 104 10.63 2.25 -5.41
CA ALA A 104 9.62 2.70 -4.44
C ALA A 104 9.20 4.16 -4.70
N GLY A 105 10.16 5.03 -5.00
CA GLY A 105 9.86 6.41 -5.36
C GLY A 105 9.01 6.53 -6.62
N ALA A 106 9.29 5.71 -7.63
CA ALA A 106 8.54 5.71 -8.87
C ALA A 106 7.08 5.27 -8.67
N VAL A 107 6.84 4.16 -7.94
CA VAL A 107 5.47 3.71 -7.66
C VAL A 107 4.72 4.72 -6.83
N MET A 108 5.37 5.36 -5.85
CA MET A 108 4.72 6.37 -5.01
C MET A 108 4.36 7.63 -5.79
N ARG A 109 5.22 8.11 -6.67
CA ARG A 109 4.92 9.29 -7.49
C ARG A 109 3.75 9.04 -8.44
N THR A 110 3.68 7.86 -9.05
CA THR A 110 2.55 7.49 -9.91
C THR A 110 1.26 7.40 -9.09
N MET A 111 1.31 6.77 -7.92
CA MET A 111 0.18 6.70 -7.01
C MET A 111 -0.34 8.10 -6.63
N ILE A 112 0.54 9.01 -6.28
CA ILE A 112 0.17 10.38 -5.88
C ILE A 112 -0.47 11.12 -7.07
N SER A 113 0.06 10.93 -8.27
CA SER A 113 -0.52 11.51 -9.48
C SER A 113 -1.96 11.02 -9.70
N ASP A 114 -2.18 9.71 -9.59
CA ASP A 114 -3.52 9.13 -9.71
C ASP A 114 -4.45 9.59 -8.59
N ALA A 115 -3.94 9.71 -7.37
CA ALA A 115 -4.73 10.20 -6.24
C ALA A 115 -5.25 11.62 -6.47
N LYS A 116 -4.44 12.47 -7.11
CA LYS A 116 -4.88 13.81 -7.51
C LYS A 116 -6.01 13.74 -8.53
N GLU A 117 -5.90 12.87 -9.52
CA GLU A 117 -6.96 12.69 -10.52
C GLU A 117 -8.24 12.13 -9.91
N MET A 118 -8.11 11.21 -8.97
CA MET A 118 -9.23 10.67 -8.20
C MET A 118 -9.82 11.67 -7.21
N LYS A 119 -9.18 12.82 -7.04
CA LYS A 119 -9.59 13.90 -6.11
C LYS A 119 -9.64 13.42 -4.64
N LEU A 120 -8.67 12.61 -4.24
CA LEU A 120 -8.54 12.25 -2.83
C LEU A 120 -8.12 13.49 -2.04
N SER A 121 -8.85 13.77 -0.95
CA SER A 121 -8.53 14.92 -0.08
C SER A 121 -7.22 14.73 0.66
N VAL A 122 -6.93 13.50 1.06
CA VAL A 122 -5.75 13.17 1.86
C VAL A 122 -5.37 11.72 1.62
N ILE A 123 -4.07 11.46 1.67
CA ILE A 123 -3.51 10.10 1.69
C ILE A 123 -2.69 9.98 2.97
N GLU A 124 -2.88 8.89 3.69
CA GLU A 124 -2.18 8.62 4.93
C GLU A 124 -1.35 7.34 4.82
N LEU A 125 -0.26 7.29 5.56
CA LEU A 125 0.54 6.07 5.70
C LEU A 125 1.21 6.05 7.07
N LYS A 126 1.63 4.85 7.48
CA LYS A 126 2.50 4.67 8.63
C LYS A 126 3.89 4.36 8.09
N SER A 127 4.86 5.20 8.42
CA SER A 127 6.22 5.06 7.93
C SER A 127 7.08 4.25 8.91
N THR A 128 7.87 3.32 8.37
CA THR A 128 9.02 2.79 9.09
C THR A 128 10.13 3.84 9.10
N GLU A 129 11.13 3.68 9.97
CA GLU A 129 12.32 4.55 9.96
C GLU A 129 12.99 4.54 8.59
N ASP A 130 13.14 3.37 7.98
CA ASP A 130 13.79 3.23 6.68
C ASP A 130 13.01 3.91 5.56
N GLY A 131 11.70 3.92 5.63
CA GLY A 131 10.84 4.52 4.60
C GLY A 131 10.66 6.02 4.73
N TYR A 132 10.94 6.59 5.88
CA TYR A 132 10.61 7.99 6.20
C TYR A 132 11.18 8.98 5.19
N ARG A 133 12.45 8.84 4.85
CA ARG A 133 13.12 9.74 3.91
C ARG A 133 12.48 9.70 2.52
N LEU A 134 12.10 8.51 2.07
CA LEU A 134 11.40 8.34 0.79
C LEU A 134 10.07 9.10 0.81
N TYR A 135 9.25 8.88 1.82
CA TYR A 135 7.91 9.49 1.89
C TYR A 135 8.00 11.01 1.97
N ARG A 136 8.96 11.53 2.74
CA ARG A 136 9.23 12.97 2.76
C ARG A 136 9.58 13.49 1.37
N SER A 137 10.41 12.76 0.63
CA SER A 137 10.87 13.18 -0.70
C SER A 137 9.75 13.26 -1.73
N VAL A 138 8.67 12.48 -1.56
CA VAL A 138 7.52 12.50 -2.47
C VAL A 138 6.36 13.36 -1.96
N GLY A 139 6.55 14.09 -0.86
CA GLY A 139 5.62 15.11 -0.42
C GLY A 139 4.80 14.79 0.83
N PHE A 140 5.02 13.65 1.47
CA PHE A 140 4.37 13.36 2.75
C PHE A 140 5.01 14.19 3.87
N THR A 141 4.20 14.61 4.80
CA THR A 141 4.63 15.36 5.99
C THR A 141 4.15 14.65 7.24
N ASP A 142 4.83 14.90 8.36
CA ASP A 142 4.42 14.32 9.63
C ASP A 142 3.00 14.77 9.99
N ALA A 143 2.15 13.82 10.33
CA ALA A 143 0.80 14.11 10.77
C ALA A 143 0.83 14.55 12.24
N ARG A 144 0.48 15.80 12.49
CA ARG A 144 0.32 16.31 13.86
C ARG A 144 -1.16 16.20 14.22
N SER A 145 -1.44 15.54 15.35
CA SER A 145 -2.81 15.34 15.79
C SER A 145 -2.94 15.63 17.27
N LYS A 146 -4.05 16.27 17.64
CA LYS A 146 -4.47 16.42 19.03
C LYS A 146 -5.12 15.16 19.57
N TYR A 147 -5.36 14.17 18.69
CA TYR A 147 -6.05 12.93 19.06
C TYR A 147 -5.05 11.85 19.42
N ARG A 148 -5.43 11.02 20.38
CA ARG A 148 -4.66 9.84 20.76
C ARG A 148 -5.21 8.64 20.00
N MET A 149 -4.35 7.92 19.29
CA MET A 149 -4.74 6.70 18.62
C MET A 149 -5.04 5.61 19.64
N MET A 150 -6.18 4.97 19.53
CA MET A 150 -6.61 3.90 20.42
C MET A 150 -7.11 2.72 19.59
N LYS A 151 -6.99 1.51 20.14
CA LYS A 151 -7.45 0.27 19.50
C LYS A 151 -8.29 -0.54 20.47
N TRP A 152 -9.30 -1.18 19.92
CA TRP A 152 -10.01 -2.27 20.56
C TRP A 152 -9.78 -3.52 19.73
N LYS A 153 -9.35 -4.62 20.34
CA LYS A 153 -9.15 -5.89 19.65
C LYS A 153 -10.24 -6.86 20.04
N ASN A 154 -10.78 -7.55 19.05
CA ASN A 154 -11.69 -8.67 19.29
C ASN A 154 -10.84 -9.91 19.58
N LEU A 155 -10.98 -10.46 20.79
CA LEU A 155 -10.20 -11.61 21.25
C LEU A 155 -10.91 -12.92 20.89
#